data_e77bfe0684df3b6ecd57c1eed1fd188c
#
_entry.id   e77bfe0684df3b6ecd57c1eed1fd188c
#
_cell.length_a   1.000
_cell.length_b   1.000
_cell.length_c   1.000
_cell.angle_alpha   90.00
_cell.angle_beta   90.00
_cell.angle_gamma   90.00
#
_symmetry.space_group_name_H-M   'P 1'
#
loop_
_entity.id
_entity.type
_entity.pdbx_description
1 polymer ?
#
loop_
_entity_poly.entity_id
_entity_poly.type
_entity_poly.pdbx_seq_one_letter_code
_entity_poly.pdbx_strand_id
1 'polypeptide(L)'
;MDPSLAEPAGPPFPEGRETLEPIWVWRWVEPAPAPLPLPDRAAVLRSLWFFLLTSLSVYVTGGVLLAVGLLSILLAHEMGHYLVARYYRVDASLPYFIPLPLVSFVGTLGAFIRLRSRIPNRRALFDIGVAGPLAGFVVCLPVLWLGVLEGQWVPLRGTGEGPEYFGEPLFFQWAVSWLKGPTPEGTMLGIGPLGLAAWFGLFVTALNLIPVGQLDGGHAVYALAPRWARRVSRVGLVVCLLLLYHRPTWLAWTVLLLLLGRRPHPPTGNDGAPLGWPRAIVGLLAFAIFAGCFTPDPILLSWSDFAEALRELGRYLVQLLPW
;
A
#
# COMPACT_ATOMS: atom_id res chain seq x y z
N MET A 1 -57.04 -16.18 -26.96
CA MET A 1 -55.83 -15.86 -27.71
C MET A 1 -56.25 -15.00 -28.90
N ASP A 2 -55.93 -13.71 -28.83
CA ASP A 2 -56.29 -12.73 -29.85
C ASP A 2 -55.36 -12.87 -31.08
N PRO A 3 -55.89 -13.09 -32.31
CA PRO A 3 -55.07 -13.29 -33.49
C PRO A 3 -54.46 -11.98 -34.06
N SER A 4 -54.62 -10.85 -33.37
CA SER A 4 -54.20 -9.53 -33.88
C SER A 4 -52.74 -9.13 -33.56
N LEU A 5 -51.95 -10.00 -32.93
CA LEU A 5 -50.55 -9.74 -32.56
C LEU A 5 -49.53 -10.48 -33.44
N ALA A 6 -49.86 -10.82 -34.67
CA ALA A 6 -48.86 -11.31 -35.61
C ALA A 6 -48.00 -10.15 -36.11
N GLU A 7 -46.74 -10.16 -35.76
CA GLU A 7 -45.76 -9.24 -36.32
C GLU A 7 -45.76 -9.32 -37.85
N PRO A 8 -45.72 -8.19 -38.55
CA PRO A 8 -45.65 -8.19 -40.00
C PRO A 8 -44.31 -8.81 -40.46
N ALA A 9 -44.42 -9.85 -41.30
CA ALA A 9 -43.26 -10.45 -41.96
C ALA A 9 -42.49 -9.36 -42.73
N GLY A 10 -41.22 -9.18 -42.42
CA GLY A 10 -40.36 -8.26 -43.15
C GLY A 10 -40.31 -8.63 -44.63
N PRO A 11 -40.01 -7.68 -45.52
CA PRO A 11 -39.96 -7.91 -46.94
C PRO A 11 -38.86 -8.97 -47.30
N PRO A 12 -39.14 -9.83 -48.30
CA PRO A 12 -38.16 -10.85 -48.72
C PRO A 12 -36.89 -10.18 -49.23
N PHE A 13 -35.75 -10.70 -48.77
CA PHE A 13 -34.40 -10.26 -49.22
C PHE A 13 -34.29 -10.52 -50.74
N PRO A 14 -33.89 -9.53 -51.54
CA PRO A 14 -33.61 -9.75 -52.97
C PRO A 14 -32.33 -10.59 -53.12
N GLU A 15 -32.45 -11.73 -53.75
CA GLU A 15 -31.32 -12.54 -54.20
C GLU A 15 -30.49 -11.77 -55.24
N GLY A 16 -29.20 -11.62 -55.00
CA GLY A 16 -28.17 -11.36 -56.01
C GLY A 16 -28.00 -9.91 -56.44
N ARG A 17 -27.38 -9.10 -55.59
CA ARG A 17 -26.39 -8.05 -55.95
C ARG A 17 -25.45 -7.84 -54.78
N GLU A 18 -24.17 -8.13 -54.99
CA GLU A 18 -23.11 -7.57 -54.16
C GLU A 18 -23.04 -6.05 -54.38
N THR A 19 -23.96 -5.33 -53.82
CA THR A 19 -23.77 -3.91 -53.60
C THR A 19 -23.03 -3.78 -52.26
N LEU A 20 -21.79 -3.33 -52.31
CA LEU A 20 -21.08 -2.84 -51.15
C LEU A 20 -21.89 -1.65 -50.61
N GLU A 21 -22.97 -1.93 -49.92
CA GLU A 21 -23.64 -0.94 -49.08
C GLU A 21 -22.61 -0.46 -48.04
N PRO A 22 -22.37 0.85 -47.92
CA PRO A 22 -21.58 1.34 -46.82
C PRO A 22 -22.28 0.89 -45.54
N ILE A 23 -21.69 -0.07 -44.85
CA ILE A 23 -22.14 -0.50 -43.52
C ILE A 23 -21.97 0.70 -42.60
N TRP A 24 -22.98 1.57 -42.56
CA TRP A 24 -23.14 2.56 -41.49
C TRP A 24 -23.41 1.79 -40.22
N VAL A 25 -22.34 1.21 -39.63
CA VAL A 25 -22.37 0.71 -38.25
C VAL A 25 -22.59 1.95 -37.39
N TRP A 26 -23.83 2.20 -37.01
CA TRP A 26 -24.14 3.12 -35.91
C TRP A 26 -23.42 2.57 -34.68
N ARG A 27 -22.11 2.86 -34.61
CA ARG A 27 -21.41 2.65 -33.36
C ARG A 27 -22.01 3.66 -32.38
N TRP A 28 -22.86 3.19 -31.49
CA TRP A 28 -23.24 3.96 -30.33
C TRP A 28 -21.94 4.39 -29.67
N VAL A 29 -21.51 5.62 -29.93
CA VAL A 29 -20.43 6.24 -29.18
C VAL A 29 -21.08 6.48 -27.82
N GLU A 30 -20.75 5.60 -26.86
CA GLU A 30 -21.13 5.88 -25.49
C GLU A 30 -20.70 7.32 -25.18
N PRO A 31 -21.62 8.16 -24.72
CA PRO A 31 -21.27 9.54 -24.39
C PRO A 31 -20.06 9.51 -23.48
N ALA A 32 -19.07 10.36 -23.78
CA ALA A 32 -17.87 10.43 -22.97
C ALA A 32 -18.29 10.51 -21.50
N PRO A 33 -17.82 9.61 -20.64
CA PRO A 33 -18.25 9.57 -19.26
C PRO A 33 -18.05 10.96 -18.64
N ALA A 34 -19.07 11.43 -17.91
CA ALA A 34 -19.06 12.73 -17.27
C ALA A 34 -17.76 12.95 -16.47
N PRO A 35 -17.20 14.16 -16.45
CA PRO A 35 -16.02 14.45 -15.65
C PRO A 35 -16.34 14.15 -14.18
N LEU A 36 -15.39 13.52 -13.48
CA LEU A 36 -15.55 13.26 -12.06
C LEU A 36 -15.70 14.58 -11.30
N PRO A 37 -16.66 14.68 -10.37
CA PRO A 37 -16.80 15.86 -9.55
C PRO A 37 -15.53 16.13 -8.75
N LEU A 38 -15.22 17.39 -8.52
CA LEU A 38 -14.17 17.77 -7.57
C LEU A 38 -14.63 17.42 -6.15
N PRO A 39 -13.67 17.12 -5.24
CA PRO A 39 -14.01 16.91 -3.84
C PRO A 39 -14.79 18.11 -3.29
N ASP A 40 -15.86 17.86 -2.56
CA ASP A 40 -16.62 18.90 -1.89
C ASP A 40 -15.80 19.54 -0.73
N ARG A 41 -16.20 20.73 -0.31
CA ARG A 41 -15.52 21.46 0.78
C ARG A 41 -15.44 20.62 2.06
N ALA A 42 -16.48 19.88 2.36
CA ALA A 42 -16.53 19.05 3.57
C ALA A 42 -15.54 17.89 3.50
N ALA A 43 -15.36 17.26 2.33
CA ALA A 43 -14.34 16.23 2.13
C ALA A 43 -12.92 16.80 2.27
N VAL A 44 -12.66 17.98 1.69
CA VAL A 44 -11.37 18.66 1.81
C VAL A 44 -11.07 18.99 3.27
N LEU A 45 -12.02 19.60 3.97
CA LEU A 45 -11.85 19.97 5.39
C LEU A 45 -11.62 18.74 6.27
N ARG A 46 -12.35 17.64 6.04
CA ARG A 46 -12.14 16.38 6.78
C ARG A 46 -10.74 15.81 6.55
N SER A 47 -10.32 15.70 5.28
CA SER A 47 -8.98 15.20 4.95
C SER A 47 -7.89 16.07 5.58
N LEU A 48 -8.00 17.39 5.47
CA LEU A 48 -7.08 18.34 6.07
C LEU A 48 -7.05 18.23 7.59
N TRP A 49 -8.21 18.10 8.23
CA TRP A 49 -8.29 17.93 9.68
C TRP A 49 -7.57 16.67 10.16
N PHE A 50 -7.82 15.52 9.52
CA PHE A 50 -7.11 14.29 9.83
C PHE A 50 -5.60 14.39 9.57
N PHE A 51 -5.21 15.06 8.49
CA PHE A 51 -3.80 15.34 8.20
C PHE A 51 -3.15 16.17 9.30
N LEU A 52 -3.78 17.27 9.75
CA LEU A 52 -3.27 18.12 10.82
C LEU A 52 -3.18 17.39 12.17
N LEU A 53 -4.22 16.61 12.52
CA LEU A 53 -4.19 15.79 13.73
C LEU A 53 -3.07 14.75 13.69
N THR A 54 -2.87 14.10 12.54
CA THR A 54 -1.79 13.13 12.37
C THR A 54 -0.44 13.82 12.40
N SER A 55 -0.31 15.00 11.80
CA SER A 55 0.92 15.80 11.85
C SER A 55 1.30 16.16 13.29
N LEU A 56 0.31 16.59 14.07
CA LEU A 56 0.53 16.86 15.50
C LEU A 56 0.91 15.59 16.27
N SER A 57 0.22 14.46 16.00
CA SER A 57 0.51 13.18 16.63
C SER A 57 1.94 12.71 16.36
N VAL A 58 2.38 12.75 15.09
CA VAL A 58 3.74 12.35 14.70
C VAL A 58 4.79 13.34 15.24
N TYR A 59 4.48 14.64 15.23
CA TYR A 59 5.35 15.66 15.80
C TYR A 59 5.60 15.45 17.30
N VAL A 60 4.54 15.17 18.05
CA VAL A 60 4.66 14.90 19.51
C VAL A 60 5.47 13.63 19.76
N THR A 61 5.39 12.64 18.86
CA THR A 61 6.11 11.37 19.01
C THR A 61 7.61 11.50 18.73
N GLY A 62 8.02 12.21 17.66
CA GLY A 62 9.42 12.22 17.24
C GLY A 62 9.91 13.53 16.60
N GLY A 63 9.19 14.62 16.83
CA GLY A 63 9.60 15.96 16.41
C GLY A 63 9.33 16.26 14.93
N VAL A 64 9.78 17.46 14.51
CA VAL A 64 9.48 18.01 13.17
C VAL A 64 10.09 17.18 12.05
N LEU A 65 11.29 16.65 12.22
CA LEU A 65 11.98 15.87 11.17
C LEU A 65 11.28 14.54 10.91
N LEU A 66 10.84 13.84 11.96
CA LEU A 66 10.03 12.64 11.80
C LEU A 66 8.70 12.97 11.09
N ALA A 67 8.02 14.03 11.52
CA ALA A 67 6.74 14.42 10.93
C ALA A 67 6.88 14.78 9.45
N VAL A 68 7.83 15.62 9.09
CA VAL A 68 8.06 16.00 7.68
C VAL A 68 8.48 14.81 6.84
N GLY A 69 9.45 14.01 7.29
CA GLY A 69 9.93 12.83 6.55
C GLY A 69 8.83 11.81 6.34
N LEU A 70 8.18 11.36 7.42
CA LEU A 70 7.17 10.31 7.34
C LEU A 70 5.91 10.75 6.58
N LEU A 71 5.38 11.94 6.89
CA LEU A 71 4.15 12.39 6.25
C LEU A 71 4.35 12.75 4.78
N SER A 72 5.53 13.20 4.35
CA SER A 72 5.82 13.39 2.94
C SER A 72 5.79 12.07 2.16
N ILE A 73 6.34 10.99 2.74
CA ILE A 73 6.30 9.64 2.14
C ILE A 73 4.86 9.14 2.05
N LEU A 74 4.10 9.19 3.15
CA LEU A 74 2.71 8.73 3.18
C LEU A 74 1.82 9.55 2.26
N LEU A 75 2.00 10.88 2.23
CA LEU A 75 1.25 11.75 1.33
C LEU A 75 1.54 11.43 -0.14
N ALA A 76 2.81 11.25 -0.50
CA ALA A 76 3.19 10.87 -1.86
C ALA A 76 2.58 9.52 -2.25
N HIS A 77 2.58 8.55 -1.34
CA HIS A 77 1.97 7.23 -1.54
C HIS A 77 0.47 7.36 -1.88
N GLU A 78 -0.30 7.98 -1.00
CA GLU A 78 -1.75 8.11 -1.20
C GLU A 78 -2.11 9.00 -2.39
N MET A 79 -1.32 10.06 -2.63
CA MET A 79 -1.51 10.91 -3.81
C MET A 79 -1.17 10.19 -5.11
N GLY A 80 -0.22 9.26 -5.11
CA GLY A 80 0.05 8.38 -6.25
C GLY A 80 -1.19 7.60 -6.65
N HIS A 81 -1.83 6.91 -5.71
CA HIS A 81 -3.09 6.21 -5.93
C HIS A 81 -4.20 7.17 -6.39
N TYR A 82 -4.39 8.27 -5.68
CA TYR A 82 -5.46 9.23 -5.95
C TYR A 82 -5.35 9.82 -7.36
N LEU A 83 -4.18 10.32 -7.76
CA LEU A 83 -3.99 10.96 -9.05
C LEU A 83 -4.21 9.98 -10.21
N VAL A 84 -3.68 8.74 -10.07
CA VAL A 84 -3.87 7.72 -11.10
C VAL A 84 -5.32 7.22 -11.13
N ALA A 85 -6.00 7.08 -9.99
CA ALA A 85 -7.43 6.80 -9.97
C ALA A 85 -8.23 7.87 -10.71
N ARG A 86 -7.96 9.16 -10.45
CA ARG A 86 -8.59 10.28 -11.16
C ARG A 86 -8.30 10.29 -12.66
N TYR A 87 -7.08 9.94 -13.07
CA TYR A 87 -6.72 9.79 -14.49
C TYR A 87 -7.58 8.73 -15.19
N TYR A 88 -7.83 7.59 -14.52
CA TYR A 88 -8.72 6.53 -15.02
C TYR A 88 -10.21 6.80 -14.78
N ARG A 89 -10.57 7.99 -14.32
CA ARG A 89 -11.95 8.37 -13.97
C ARG A 89 -12.58 7.43 -12.94
N VAL A 90 -11.76 6.91 -12.04
CA VAL A 90 -12.21 6.18 -10.86
C VAL A 90 -12.42 7.17 -9.73
N ASP A 91 -13.64 7.22 -9.17
CA ASP A 91 -13.92 8.08 -8.03
C ASP A 91 -13.18 7.56 -6.80
N ALA A 92 -12.37 8.44 -6.23
CA ALA A 92 -11.55 8.17 -5.05
C ALA A 92 -11.71 9.29 -4.03
N SER A 93 -11.67 8.93 -2.75
CA SER A 93 -11.60 9.94 -1.68
C SER A 93 -10.23 10.62 -1.67
N LEU A 94 -10.16 11.82 -1.11
CA LEU A 94 -8.90 12.39 -0.67
C LEU A 94 -8.25 11.47 0.38
N PRO A 95 -6.91 11.55 0.57
CA PRO A 95 -6.21 10.79 1.59
C PRO A 95 -6.74 11.06 3.01
N TYR A 96 -6.96 9.99 3.77
CA TYR A 96 -7.27 10.05 5.20
C TYR A 96 -6.08 9.50 5.98
N PHE A 97 -5.51 10.33 6.85
CA PHE A 97 -4.42 9.98 7.73
C PHE A 97 -5.00 9.55 9.08
N ILE A 98 -4.42 8.51 9.68
CA ILE A 98 -4.92 7.97 10.95
C ILE A 98 -3.95 8.35 12.06
N PRO A 99 -4.29 9.34 12.91
CA PRO A 99 -3.46 9.67 14.07
C PRO A 99 -3.54 8.53 15.10
N LEU A 100 -2.41 8.13 15.64
CA LEU A 100 -2.33 7.12 16.69
C LEU A 100 -1.25 7.52 17.71
N PRO A 101 -1.48 8.62 18.46
CA PRO A 101 -0.54 9.09 19.47
C PRO A 101 -0.41 8.06 20.60
N LEU A 102 0.78 7.97 21.18
CA LEU A 102 1.11 7.14 22.35
C LEU A 102 1.03 5.62 22.15
N VAL A 103 0.30 5.14 21.14
CA VAL A 103 0.17 3.70 20.83
C VAL A 103 1.13 3.28 19.72
N SER A 104 1.27 4.12 18.69
CA SER A 104 2.24 3.89 17.61
C SER A 104 3.56 4.57 17.94
N PHE A 105 4.67 3.87 17.79
CA PHE A 105 6.02 4.40 17.99
C PHE A 105 6.42 5.49 16.96
N VAL A 106 5.61 5.69 15.92
CA VAL A 106 5.76 6.79 14.94
C VAL A 106 4.57 7.77 14.96
N GLY A 107 3.59 7.59 15.84
CA GLY A 107 2.46 8.51 16.00
C GLY A 107 1.33 8.38 14.98
N THR A 108 1.40 7.41 14.06
CA THR A 108 0.35 7.18 13.05
C THR A 108 0.18 5.70 12.75
N LEU A 109 -1.01 5.31 12.28
CA LEU A 109 -1.28 3.99 11.70
C LEU A 109 -1.10 4.01 10.16
N GLY A 110 -0.72 5.13 9.57
CA GLY A 110 -0.61 5.32 8.13
C GLY A 110 -1.72 6.19 7.55
N ALA A 111 -1.93 6.05 6.26
CA ALA A 111 -2.97 6.75 5.52
C ALA A 111 -3.65 5.79 4.54
N PHE A 112 -4.80 6.17 4.01
CA PHE A 112 -5.50 5.41 2.98
C PHE A 112 -6.40 6.31 2.13
N ILE A 113 -6.65 5.89 0.88
CA ILE A 113 -7.73 6.40 0.05
C ILE A 113 -8.84 5.34 -0.07
N ARG A 114 -10.06 5.78 -0.35
CA ARG A 114 -11.19 4.89 -0.61
C ARG A 114 -11.64 5.03 -2.06
N LEU A 115 -11.53 3.97 -2.84
CA LEU A 115 -12.12 3.89 -4.17
C LEU A 115 -13.64 3.71 -4.03
N ARG A 116 -14.42 4.56 -4.69
CA ARG A 116 -15.89 4.62 -4.58
C ARG A 116 -16.58 4.05 -5.79
N SER A 117 -15.90 4.02 -6.94
CA SER A 117 -16.42 3.47 -8.18
C SER A 117 -15.68 2.20 -8.61
N ARG A 118 -16.31 1.44 -9.50
CA ARG A 118 -15.70 0.23 -10.06
C ARG A 118 -14.51 0.59 -10.93
N ILE A 119 -13.43 -0.18 -10.80
CA ILE A 119 -12.25 -0.04 -11.64
C ILE A 119 -12.56 -0.56 -13.05
N PRO A 120 -12.33 0.22 -14.12
CA PRO A 120 -12.81 -0.10 -15.46
C PRO A 120 -12.16 -1.35 -16.09
N ASN A 121 -10.89 -1.58 -15.82
CA ASN A 121 -10.16 -2.72 -16.39
C ASN A 121 -8.88 -3.03 -15.62
N ARG A 122 -8.19 -4.13 -15.95
CA ARG A 122 -6.95 -4.55 -15.31
C ARG A 122 -5.79 -3.55 -15.45
N ARG A 123 -5.74 -2.76 -16.54
CA ARG A 123 -4.70 -1.73 -16.71
C ARG A 123 -4.84 -0.65 -15.65
N ALA A 124 -6.07 -0.15 -15.47
CA ALA A 124 -6.36 0.83 -14.43
C ALA A 124 -6.07 0.27 -13.03
N LEU A 125 -6.47 -0.98 -12.76
CA LEU A 125 -6.19 -1.65 -11.49
C LEU A 125 -4.70 -1.73 -11.22
N PHE A 126 -3.90 -2.15 -12.21
CA PHE A 126 -2.45 -2.23 -12.08
C PHE A 126 -1.84 -0.86 -11.82
N ASP A 127 -2.14 0.13 -12.67
CA ASP A 127 -1.54 1.45 -12.60
C ASP A 127 -1.91 2.16 -11.29
N ILE A 128 -3.16 2.04 -10.82
CA ILE A 128 -3.58 2.56 -9.52
C ILE A 128 -2.82 1.82 -8.41
N GLY A 129 -2.78 0.49 -8.44
CA GLY A 129 -2.18 -0.31 -7.37
C GLY A 129 -0.69 -0.07 -7.19
N VAL A 130 0.09 0.15 -8.26
CA VAL A 130 1.53 0.38 -8.14
C VAL A 130 1.91 1.84 -7.94
N ALA A 131 1.03 2.79 -8.29
CA ALA A 131 1.34 4.21 -8.26
C ALA A 131 1.67 4.73 -6.86
N GLY A 132 0.93 4.28 -5.84
CA GLY A 132 1.19 4.64 -4.45
C GLY A 132 2.56 4.19 -3.97
N PRO A 133 2.83 2.87 -3.95
CA PRO A 133 4.13 2.34 -3.53
C PRO A 133 5.32 2.97 -4.28
N LEU A 134 5.21 3.17 -5.59
CA LEU A 134 6.27 3.79 -6.38
C LEU A 134 6.48 5.27 -6.01
N ALA A 135 5.40 6.04 -5.86
CA ALA A 135 5.50 7.46 -5.49
C ALA A 135 6.06 7.62 -4.06
N GLY A 136 5.56 6.82 -3.11
CA GLY A 136 6.07 6.79 -1.73
C GLY A 136 7.54 6.40 -1.67
N PHE A 137 7.94 5.37 -2.43
CA PHE A 137 9.34 4.93 -2.51
C PHE A 137 10.25 6.02 -3.06
N VAL A 138 9.86 6.71 -4.15
CA VAL A 138 10.66 7.81 -4.72
C VAL A 138 10.89 8.92 -3.71
N VAL A 139 9.88 9.30 -2.92
CA VAL A 139 10.03 10.30 -1.85
C VAL A 139 10.81 9.74 -0.66
N CYS A 140 10.72 8.43 -0.39
CA CYS A 140 11.48 7.78 0.66
C CYS A 140 13.00 7.82 0.41
N LEU A 141 13.46 7.76 -0.84
CA LEU A 141 14.89 7.75 -1.17
C LEU A 141 15.67 8.97 -0.64
N PRO A 142 15.26 10.24 -0.89
CA PRO A 142 15.96 11.39 -0.31
C PRO A 142 15.86 11.43 1.22
N VAL A 143 14.74 10.98 1.81
CA VAL A 143 14.60 10.90 3.27
C VAL A 143 15.56 9.85 3.84
N LEU A 144 15.70 8.70 3.18
CA LEU A 144 16.66 7.65 3.52
C LEU A 144 18.11 8.17 3.44
N TRP A 145 18.42 8.87 2.35
CA TRP A 145 19.74 9.46 2.17
C TRP A 145 20.11 10.41 3.32
N LEU A 146 19.23 11.37 3.62
CA LEU A 146 19.43 12.34 4.70
C LEU A 146 19.46 11.65 6.07
N GLY A 147 18.60 10.68 6.31
CA GLY A 147 18.52 9.93 7.56
C GLY A 147 19.77 9.08 7.83
N VAL A 148 20.37 8.48 6.80
CA VAL A 148 21.64 7.77 6.93
C VAL A 148 22.80 8.75 7.16
N LEU A 149 22.81 9.91 6.49
CA LEU A 149 23.85 10.93 6.74
C LEU A 149 23.81 11.48 8.17
N GLU A 150 22.58 11.68 8.73
CA GLU A 150 22.36 12.13 10.11
C GLU A 150 22.82 11.08 11.13
N GLY A 151 22.66 9.79 10.82
CA GLY A 151 22.96 8.67 11.71
C GLY A 151 24.44 8.64 12.14
N GLN A 152 24.69 8.17 13.36
CA GLN A 152 26.01 8.03 13.95
C GLN A 152 26.26 6.60 14.37
N TRP A 153 27.53 6.16 14.30
CA TRP A 153 27.94 4.86 14.81
C TRP A 153 27.86 4.85 16.32
N VAL A 154 27.07 3.95 16.88
CA VAL A 154 26.92 3.75 18.32
C VAL A 154 27.38 2.33 18.70
N PRO A 155 27.98 2.14 19.89
CA PRO A 155 28.37 0.80 20.33
C PRO A 155 27.17 -0.12 20.45
N LEU A 156 27.31 -1.39 20.04
CA LEU A 156 26.36 -2.44 20.36
C LEU A 156 26.35 -2.65 21.89
N ARG A 157 25.26 -2.30 22.54
CA ARG A 157 25.07 -2.58 23.97
C ARG A 157 24.59 -4.01 24.12
N GLY A 158 25.41 -4.87 24.74
CA GLY A 158 25.16 -6.30 24.90
C GLY A 158 23.99 -6.69 25.83
N THR A 159 23.13 -5.77 26.21
CA THR A 159 22.06 -5.98 27.18
C THR A 159 20.64 -5.85 26.63
N GLY A 160 20.44 -5.75 25.32
CA GLY A 160 19.11 -5.72 24.72
C GLY A 160 18.27 -4.45 25.04
N GLU A 161 18.84 -3.47 25.73
CA GLU A 161 18.22 -2.19 26.04
C GLU A 161 18.75 -1.10 25.13
N GLY A 162 18.09 -0.83 24.00
CA GLY A 162 18.48 0.24 23.08
C GLY A 162 17.76 0.16 21.72
N PRO A 163 18.04 1.09 20.80
CA PRO A 163 17.39 1.18 19.48
C PRO A 163 17.76 0.06 18.51
N GLU A 164 18.34 -1.02 18.97
CA GLU A 164 18.83 -2.19 18.25
C GLU A 164 17.72 -3.06 17.64
N TYR A 165 16.46 -2.56 17.68
CA TYR A 165 15.29 -3.39 17.50
C TYR A 165 14.68 -3.37 16.10
N PHE A 166 15.31 -2.67 15.16
CA PHE A 166 14.79 -2.60 13.80
C PHE A 166 15.63 -3.44 12.84
N GLY A 167 15.01 -4.42 12.20
CA GLY A 167 15.64 -5.13 11.11
C GLY A 167 15.93 -4.19 9.93
N GLU A 168 17.05 -4.40 9.25
CA GLU A 168 17.50 -3.52 8.18
C GLU A 168 17.04 -4.05 6.81
N PRO A 169 16.13 -3.35 6.09
CA PRO A 169 15.83 -3.64 4.70
C PRO A 169 17.08 -3.51 3.82
N LEU A 170 17.14 -4.25 2.70
CA LEU A 170 18.31 -4.21 1.81
C LEU A 170 18.62 -2.80 1.30
N PHE A 171 17.62 -2.00 0.97
CA PHE A 171 17.85 -0.61 0.57
C PHE A 171 18.48 0.23 1.68
N PHE A 172 18.11 -0.04 2.94
CA PHE A 172 18.72 0.65 4.07
C PHE A 172 20.21 0.25 4.21
N GLN A 173 20.51 -1.05 4.16
CA GLN A 173 21.89 -1.57 4.21
C GLN A 173 22.74 -1.02 3.07
N TRP A 174 22.22 -0.98 1.84
CA TRP A 174 22.94 -0.41 0.69
C TRP A 174 23.21 1.08 0.87
N ALA A 175 22.23 1.84 1.36
CA ALA A 175 22.42 3.27 1.63
C ALA A 175 23.50 3.50 2.69
N VAL A 176 23.49 2.71 3.78
CA VAL A 176 24.53 2.77 4.83
C VAL A 176 25.91 2.43 4.26
N SER A 177 26.04 1.30 3.57
CA SER A 177 27.30 0.85 2.98
C SER A 177 27.87 1.88 2.01
N TRP A 178 27.01 2.53 1.21
CA TRP A 178 27.45 3.49 0.20
C TRP A 178 27.81 4.85 0.78
N LEU A 179 27.10 5.32 1.82
CA LEU A 179 27.27 6.65 2.40
C LEU A 179 28.28 6.69 3.56
N LYS A 180 28.32 5.63 4.36
CA LYS A 180 29.12 5.54 5.59
C LYS A 180 30.27 4.52 5.50
N GLY A 181 30.28 3.70 4.45
CA GLY A 181 31.23 2.60 4.32
C GLY A 181 30.87 1.36 5.16
N PRO A 182 31.83 0.46 5.38
CA PRO A 182 31.62 -0.75 6.17
C PRO A 182 31.32 -0.40 7.63
N THR A 183 30.39 -1.15 8.23
CA THR A 183 30.05 -1.01 9.66
C THR A 183 31.26 -1.36 10.51
N PRO A 184 31.74 -0.45 11.40
CA PRO A 184 32.83 -0.77 12.32
C PRO A 184 32.45 -1.89 13.29
N GLU A 185 33.40 -2.76 13.62
CA GLU A 185 33.16 -3.89 14.53
C GLU A 185 32.59 -3.43 15.88
N GLY A 186 31.59 -4.15 16.38
CA GLY A 186 30.95 -3.84 17.65
C GLY A 186 30.09 -2.56 17.66
N THR A 187 29.74 -2.03 16.48
CA THR A 187 28.88 -0.85 16.37
C THR A 187 27.67 -1.10 15.47
N MET A 188 26.67 -0.23 15.58
CA MET A 188 25.52 -0.15 14.69
C MET A 188 25.25 1.31 14.32
N LEU A 189 24.48 1.54 13.24
CA LEU A 189 24.07 2.90 12.91
C LEU A 189 22.88 3.31 13.78
N GLY A 190 23.12 4.22 14.74
CA GLY A 190 22.05 4.90 15.47
C GLY A 190 21.32 5.86 14.53
N ILE A 191 20.02 5.61 14.29
CA ILE A 191 19.22 6.41 13.38
C ILE A 191 18.49 7.53 14.12
N GLY A 192 18.54 8.74 13.55
CA GLY A 192 17.75 9.87 14.00
C GLY A 192 16.31 9.85 13.46
N PRO A 193 15.55 10.92 13.68
CA PRO A 193 14.14 11.01 13.25
C PRO A 193 13.94 10.82 11.73
N LEU A 194 14.83 11.32 10.88
CA LEU A 194 14.75 11.10 9.42
C LEU A 194 15.06 9.65 9.06
N GLY A 195 16.04 9.03 9.73
CA GLY A 195 16.35 7.61 9.55
C GLY A 195 15.17 6.72 9.93
N LEU A 196 14.48 7.03 11.02
CA LEU A 196 13.26 6.34 11.44
C LEU A 196 12.12 6.55 10.44
N ALA A 197 11.93 7.78 9.93
CA ALA A 197 10.93 8.07 8.90
C ALA A 197 11.19 7.26 7.62
N ALA A 198 12.44 7.18 7.18
CA ALA A 198 12.84 6.41 6.00
C ALA A 198 12.65 4.92 6.21
N TRP A 199 13.10 4.39 7.35
CA TRP A 199 12.92 2.98 7.69
C TRP A 199 11.43 2.60 7.66
N PHE A 200 10.58 3.43 8.28
CA PHE A 200 9.14 3.20 8.28
C PHE A 200 8.53 3.35 6.88
N GLY A 201 9.03 4.27 6.07
CA GLY A 201 8.64 4.43 4.67
C GLY A 201 8.95 3.20 3.81
N LEU A 202 10.15 2.61 3.95
CA LEU A 202 10.52 1.34 3.32
C LEU A 202 9.61 0.20 3.81
N PHE A 203 9.38 0.12 5.11
CA PHE A 203 8.53 -0.89 5.71
C PHE A 203 7.07 -0.82 5.22
N VAL A 204 6.46 0.36 5.19
CA VAL A 204 5.10 0.56 4.65
C VAL A 204 5.03 0.22 3.17
N THR A 205 6.06 0.59 2.39
CA THR A 205 6.15 0.22 0.97
C THR A 205 6.19 -1.31 0.80
N ALA A 206 6.98 -2.00 1.63
CA ALA A 206 7.01 -3.46 1.62
C ALA A 206 5.65 -4.07 1.98
N LEU A 207 5.02 -3.61 3.06
CA LEU A 207 3.72 -4.12 3.49
C LEU A 207 2.63 -3.96 2.43
N ASN A 208 2.57 -2.79 1.77
CA ASN A 208 1.59 -2.54 0.71
C ASN A 208 1.87 -3.39 -0.54
N LEU A 209 3.12 -3.71 -0.83
CA LEU A 209 3.50 -4.56 -1.95
C LEU A 209 3.43 -6.07 -1.64
N ILE A 210 3.06 -6.48 -0.42
CA ILE A 210 2.77 -7.90 -0.13
C ILE A 210 1.67 -8.37 -1.09
N PRO A 211 1.88 -9.47 -1.83
CA PRO A 211 0.96 -9.93 -2.88
C PRO A 211 -0.27 -10.66 -2.30
N VAL A 212 -0.98 -10.06 -1.35
CA VAL A 212 -2.10 -10.67 -0.63
C VAL A 212 -3.36 -9.82 -0.71
N GLY A 213 -4.46 -10.45 -1.06
CA GLY A 213 -5.80 -9.88 -0.96
C GLY A 213 -5.98 -8.57 -1.75
N GLN A 214 -6.38 -7.52 -1.05
CA GLN A 214 -6.66 -6.20 -1.61
C GLN A 214 -5.55 -5.17 -1.30
N LEU A 215 -4.36 -5.61 -0.88
CA LEU A 215 -3.20 -4.76 -0.82
C LEU A 215 -2.72 -4.39 -2.24
N ASP A 216 -1.90 -3.38 -2.35
CA ASP A 216 -1.38 -2.89 -3.64
C ASP A 216 -0.65 -3.97 -4.42
N GLY A 217 0.19 -4.78 -3.74
CA GLY A 217 0.81 -5.97 -4.32
C GLY A 217 -0.21 -7.01 -4.76
N GLY A 218 -1.31 -7.19 -4.03
CA GLY A 218 -2.43 -8.04 -4.42
C GLY A 218 -3.14 -7.55 -5.69
N HIS A 219 -3.37 -6.24 -5.81
CA HIS A 219 -3.89 -5.60 -7.03
C HIS A 219 -2.95 -5.80 -8.21
N ALA A 220 -1.64 -5.60 -8.00
CA ALA A 220 -0.62 -5.80 -9.04
C ALA A 220 -0.59 -7.26 -9.54
N VAL A 221 -0.58 -8.24 -8.63
CA VAL A 221 -0.59 -9.67 -9.00
C VAL A 221 -1.90 -10.05 -9.70
N TYR A 222 -3.06 -9.57 -9.23
CA TYR A 222 -4.33 -9.84 -9.90
C TYR A 222 -4.32 -9.28 -11.33
N ALA A 223 -3.82 -8.07 -11.52
CA ALA A 223 -3.73 -7.46 -12.85
C ALA A 223 -2.75 -8.20 -13.76
N LEU A 224 -1.58 -8.59 -13.27
CA LEU A 224 -0.54 -9.29 -14.04
C LEU A 224 -0.93 -10.74 -14.37
N ALA A 225 -1.40 -11.48 -13.36
CA ALA A 225 -1.62 -12.92 -13.45
C ALA A 225 -2.91 -13.36 -12.72
N PRO A 226 -4.12 -13.03 -13.23
CA PRO A 226 -5.38 -13.28 -12.53
C PRO A 226 -5.59 -14.74 -12.12
N ARG A 227 -5.14 -15.67 -12.98
CA ARG A 227 -5.25 -17.12 -12.73
C ARG A 227 -4.43 -17.58 -11.54
N TRP A 228 -3.34 -16.88 -11.24
CA TRP A 228 -2.41 -17.20 -10.16
C TRP A 228 -2.66 -16.38 -8.89
N ALA A 229 -3.39 -15.28 -8.96
CA ALA A 229 -3.59 -14.34 -7.87
C ALA A 229 -4.02 -15.01 -6.56
N ARG A 230 -5.00 -15.95 -6.62
CA ARG A 230 -5.44 -16.68 -5.43
C ARG A 230 -4.35 -17.60 -4.84
N ARG A 231 -3.51 -18.20 -5.70
CA ARG A 231 -2.43 -19.09 -5.23
C ARG A 231 -1.34 -18.26 -4.59
N VAL A 232 -0.93 -17.17 -5.25
CA VAL A 232 0.08 -16.23 -4.73
C VAL A 232 -0.38 -15.64 -3.39
N SER A 233 -1.64 -15.19 -3.30
CA SER A 233 -2.20 -14.67 -2.05
C SER A 233 -2.19 -15.70 -0.92
N ARG A 234 -2.51 -16.98 -1.20
CA ARG A 234 -2.43 -18.05 -0.20
C ARG A 234 -1.00 -18.34 0.24
N VAL A 235 -0.05 -18.34 -0.70
CA VAL A 235 1.38 -18.50 -0.36
C VAL A 235 1.83 -17.34 0.52
N GLY A 236 1.48 -16.10 0.16
CA GLY A 236 1.79 -14.92 0.98
C GLY A 236 1.24 -15.02 2.41
N LEU A 237 -0.01 -15.49 2.58
CA LEU A 237 -0.58 -15.73 3.90
C LEU A 237 0.17 -16.81 4.70
N VAL A 238 0.57 -17.91 4.03
CA VAL A 238 1.37 -18.95 4.68
C VAL A 238 2.73 -18.40 5.13
N VAL A 239 3.38 -17.62 4.27
CA VAL A 239 4.65 -16.94 4.63
C VAL A 239 4.45 -16.04 5.85
N CYS A 240 3.38 -15.24 5.90
CA CYS A 240 3.10 -14.38 7.05
C CYS A 240 2.84 -15.17 8.33
N LEU A 241 2.19 -16.34 8.23
CA LEU A 241 1.99 -17.24 9.37
C LEU A 241 3.33 -17.85 9.87
N LEU A 242 4.23 -18.18 8.95
CA LEU A 242 5.58 -18.65 9.31
C LEU A 242 6.39 -17.54 9.96
N LEU A 243 6.30 -16.31 9.45
CA LEU A 243 6.93 -15.15 10.06
C LEU A 243 6.36 -14.87 11.46
N LEU A 244 5.04 -14.98 11.64
CA LEU A 244 4.40 -14.87 12.96
C LEU A 244 4.91 -15.94 13.93
N TYR A 245 5.05 -17.19 13.47
CA TYR A 245 5.63 -18.23 14.32
C TYR A 245 7.03 -17.86 14.79
N HIS A 246 7.82 -17.24 13.92
CA HIS A 246 9.17 -16.81 14.23
C HIS A 246 9.21 -15.55 15.10
N ARG A 247 8.36 -14.54 14.83
CA ARG A 247 8.35 -13.23 15.51
C ARG A 247 6.93 -12.72 15.79
N PRO A 248 6.62 -12.36 17.05
CA PRO A 248 5.29 -11.84 17.42
C PRO A 248 4.92 -10.51 16.76
N THR A 249 5.90 -9.75 16.27
CA THR A 249 5.70 -8.49 15.55
C THR A 249 4.83 -8.64 14.30
N TRP A 250 4.77 -9.86 13.74
CA TRP A 250 3.90 -10.17 12.60
C TRP A 250 2.43 -10.43 13.00
N LEU A 251 2.09 -10.44 14.30
CA LEU A 251 0.73 -10.75 14.76
C LEU A 251 -0.31 -9.79 14.17
N ALA A 252 -0.11 -8.48 14.33
CA ALA A 252 -1.04 -7.46 13.83
C ALA A 252 -1.19 -7.54 12.31
N TRP A 253 -0.09 -7.72 11.59
CA TRP A 253 -0.07 -7.83 10.13
C TRP A 253 -0.73 -9.12 9.65
N THR A 254 -0.46 -10.24 10.28
CA THR A 254 -1.11 -11.52 9.94
C THR A 254 -2.61 -11.45 10.15
N VAL A 255 -3.08 -10.87 11.26
CA VAL A 255 -4.51 -10.65 11.50
C VAL A 255 -5.11 -9.76 10.42
N LEU A 256 -4.47 -8.64 10.10
CA LEU A 256 -4.91 -7.74 9.04
C LEU A 256 -4.99 -8.45 7.68
N LEU A 257 -3.95 -9.19 7.31
CA LEU A 257 -3.89 -9.94 6.06
C LEU A 257 -4.93 -11.07 6.00
N LEU A 258 -5.21 -11.74 7.11
CA LEU A 258 -6.28 -12.73 7.18
C LEU A 258 -7.65 -12.08 6.98
N LEU A 259 -7.88 -10.89 7.50
CA LEU A 259 -9.13 -10.15 7.30
C LEU A 259 -9.31 -9.68 5.85
N LEU A 260 -8.26 -9.10 5.26
CA LEU A 260 -8.27 -8.59 3.90
C LEU A 260 -8.16 -9.71 2.85
N GLY A 261 -7.39 -10.75 3.12
CA GLY A 261 -7.12 -11.86 2.19
C GLY A 261 -8.24 -12.89 2.08
N ARG A 262 -9.21 -12.91 3.01
CA ARG A 262 -10.35 -13.85 2.96
C ARG A 262 -11.27 -13.62 1.76
N ARG A 263 -11.35 -12.40 1.25
CA ARG A 263 -12.19 -12.07 0.10
C ARG A 263 -11.36 -12.14 -1.17
N PRO A 264 -11.83 -12.87 -2.20
CA PRO A 264 -11.17 -12.83 -3.50
C PRO A 264 -11.22 -11.40 -4.04
N HIS A 265 -10.20 -11.03 -4.84
CA HIS A 265 -10.19 -9.74 -5.50
C HIS A 265 -11.46 -9.59 -6.35
N PRO A 266 -12.23 -8.50 -6.21
CA PRO A 266 -13.41 -8.27 -7.05
C PRO A 266 -12.98 -8.10 -8.52
N PRO A 267 -13.76 -8.62 -9.49
CA PRO A 267 -13.44 -8.45 -10.90
C PRO A 267 -13.49 -6.97 -11.31
N THR A 268 -12.63 -6.60 -12.26
CA THR A 268 -12.71 -5.26 -12.88
C THR A 268 -13.87 -5.20 -13.89
N GLY A 269 -14.08 -4.05 -14.49
CA GLY A 269 -15.08 -3.92 -15.57
C GLY A 269 -14.72 -4.77 -16.79
N ASN A 270 -13.43 -4.96 -17.08
CA ASN A 270 -12.92 -5.79 -18.16
C ASN A 270 -11.61 -6.48 -17.77
N ASP A 271 -11.72 -7.73 -17.34
CA ASP A 271 -10.56 -8.57 -17.00
C ASP A 271 -9.86 -9.17 -18.24
N GLY A 272 -10.48 -9.10 -19.41
CA GLY A 272 -9.89 -9.54 -20.67
C GLY A 272 -8.89 -8.56 -21.28
N ALA A 273 -8.83 -7.31 -20.81
CA ALA A 273 -7.93 -6.31 -21.36
C ALA A 273 -6.45 -6.72 -21.21
N PRO A 274 -5.65 -6.75 -22.30
CA PRO A 274 -4.23 -7.10 -22.20
C PRO A 274 -3.47 -6.02 -21.43
N LEU A 275 -2.57 -6.42 -20.54
CA LEU A 275 -1.83 -5.47 -19.69
C LEU A 275 -0.72 -4.75 -20.49
N GLY A 276 -0.08 -5.46 -21.42
CA GLY A 276 1.06 -4.97 -22.21
C GLY A 276 2.40 -5.13 -21.47
N TRP A 277 3.48 -5.27 -22.26
CA TRP A 277 4.84 -5.49 -21.73
C TRP A 277 5.40 -4.35 -20.86
N PRO A 278 5.08 -3.04 -21.11
CA PRO A 278 5.60 -1.98 -20.24
C PRO A 278 5.14 -2.14 -18.80
N ARG A 279 3.87 -2.52 -18.58
CA ARG A 279 3.33 -2.75 -17.23
C ARG A 279 3.93 -3.99 -16.58
N ALA A 280 4.28 -5.00 -17.35
CA ALA A 280 5.00 -6.17 -16.83
C ALA A 280 6.38 -5.76 -16.26
N ILE A 281 7.11 -4.89 -16.97
CA ILE A 281 8.39 -4.34 -16.48
C ILE A 281 8.19 -3.52 -15.19
N VAL A 282 7.20 -2.63 -15.18
CA VAL A 282 6.88 -1.85 -13.96
C VAL A 282 6.49 -2.77 -12.79
N GLY A 283 5.77 -3.86 -13.06
CA GLY A 283 5.44 -4.87 -12.06
C GLY A 283 6.68 -5.58 -11.53
N LEU A 284 7.61 -5.97 -12.41
CA LEU A 284 8.89 -6.55 -11.99
C LEU A 284 9.69 -5.57 -11.12
N LEU A 285 9.75 -4.29 -11.52
CA LEU A 285 10.39 -3.24 -10.73
C LEU A 285 9.72 -3.08 -9.35
N ALA A 286 8.39 -3.05 -9.29
CA ALA A 286 7.66 -2.94 -8.03
C ALA A 286 7.96 -4.12 -7.09
N PHE A 287 8.04 -5.35 -7.61
CA PHE A 287 8.42 -6.51 -6.80
C PHE A 287 9.91 -6.56 -6.46
N ALA A 288 10.80 -5.99 -7.28
CA ALA A 288 12.19 -5.77 -6.90
C ALA A 288 12.31 -4.75 -5.77
N ILE A 289 11.53 -3.67 -5.82
CA ILE A 289 11.41 -2.70 -4.72
C ILE A 289 10.86 -3.38 -3.46
N PHE A 290 9.83 -4.20 -3.58
CA PHE A 290 9.32 -5.01 -2.46
C PHE A 290 10.45 -5.81 -1.80
N ALA A 291 11.22 -6.56 -2.59
CA ALA A 291 12.31 -7.38 -2.07
C ALA A 291 13.40 -6.53 -1.37
N GLY A 292 13.70 -5.34 -1.90
CA GLY A 292 14.67 -4.41 -1.31
C GLY A 292 14.17 -3.68 -0.04
N CYS A 293 12.85 -3.50 0.07
CA CYS A 293 12.20 -2.88 1.23
C CYS A 293 11.83 -3.88 2.33
N PHE A 294 11.69 -5.16 1.99
CA PHE A 294 11.22 -6.19 2.92
C PHE A 294 12.28 -6.59 3.93
N THR A 295 11.89 -6.73 5.18
CA THR A 295 12.68 -7.38 6.23
C THR A 295 11.80 -8.40 6.96
N PRO A 296 12.29 -9.65 7.16
CA PRO A 296 11.54 -10.67 7.89
C PRO A 296 11.43 -10.38 9.38
N ASP A 297 12.38 -9.61 9.91
CA ASP A 297 12.47 -9.23 11.33
C ASP A 297 12.34 -7.70 11.49
N PRO A 298 11.15 -7.10 11.22
CA PRO A 298 11.00 -5.64 11.24
C PRO A 298 11.29 -5.04 12.60
N ILE A 299 10.90 -5.72 13.66
CA ILE A 299 11.22 -5.37 15.04
C ILE A 299 11.72 -6.65 15.72
N LEU A 300 12.92 -6.60 16.29
CA LEU A 300 13.59 -7.73 16.92
C LEU A 300 12.99 -8.04 18.32
N LEU A 301 11.71 -8.32 18.37
CA LEU A 301 10.97 -8.69 19.57
C LEU A 301 10.83 -10.22 19.62
N SER A 302 11.24 -10.85 20.71
CA SER A 302 11.04 -12.28 20.93
C SER A 302 9.66 -12.57 21.52
N TRP A 303 9.21 -13.84 21.48
CA TRP A 303 7.98 -14.26 22.15
C TRP A 303 8.07 -14.14 23.69
N SER A 304 9.27 -14.30 24.28
CA SER A 304 9.51 -14.09 25.71
C SER A 304 9.29 -12.61 26.10
N ASP A 305 9.88 -11.69 25.34
CA ASP A 305 9.74 -10.24 25.60
C ASP A 305 8.31 -9.78 25.42
N PHE A 306 7.62 -10.29 24.38
CA PHE A 306 6.20 -10.01 24.14
C PHE A 306 5.32 -10.52 25.31
N ALA A 307 5.57 -11.72 25.81
CA ALA A 307 4.85 -12.27 26.93
C ALA A 307 5.10 -11.51 28.24
N GLU A 308 6.33 -11.00 28.43
CA GLU A 308 6.69 -10.17 29.57
C GLU A 308 5.97 -8.81 29.51
N ALA A 309 6.02 -8.14 28.34
CA ALA A 309 5.30 -6.89 28.13
C ALA A 309 3.79 -7.02 28.38
N LEU A 310 3.17 -8.11 27.95
CA LEU A 310 1.76 -8.39 28.25
C LEU A 310 1.48 -8.59 29.74
N ARG A 311 2.37 -9.26 30.48
CA ARG A 311 2.22 -9.44 31.93
C ARG A 311 2.36 -8.09 32.66
N GLU A 312 3.28 -7.24 32.23
CA GLU A 312 3.45 -5.89 32.79
C GLU A 312 2.24 -5.01 32.53
N LEU A 313 1.74 -5.01 31.29
CA LEU A 313 0.49 -4.32 30.96
C LEU A 313 -0.68 -4.81 31.80
N GLY A 314 -0.80 -6.13 31.97
CA GLY A 314 -1.84 -6.73 32.82
C GLY A 314 -1.74 -6.27 34.28
N ARG A 315 -0.52 -6.25 34.86
CA ARG A 315 -0.27 -5.71 36.22
C ARG A 315 -0.65 -4.24 36.33
N TYR A 316 -0.27 -3.43 35.35
CA TYR A 316 -0.61 -2.02 35.31
C TYR A 316 -2.12 -1.77 35.23
N LEU A 317 -2.83 -2.51 34.36
CA LEU A 317 -4.29 -2.41 34.20
C LEU A 317 -5.03 -2.81 35.51
N VAL A 318 -4.56 -3.85 36.19
CA VAL A 318 -5.13 -4.24 37.51
C VAL A 318 -4.94 -3.15 38.56
N GLN A 319 -3.82 -2.44 38.56
CA GLN A 319 -3.59 -1.32 39.47
C GLN A 319 -4.47 -0.09 39.17
N LEU A 320 -4.95 0.06 37.94
CA LEU A 320 -5.84 1.15 37.54
C LEU A 320 -7.33 0.88 37.85
N LEU A 321 -7.71 -0.37 38.09
CA LEU A 321 -9.08 -0.71 38.45
C LEU A 321 -9.33 -0.30 39.92
N PRO A 322 -10.28 0.60 40.18
CA PRO A 322 -10.69 0.88 41.57
C PRO A 322 -11.39 -0.37 42.12
N TRP A 323 -10.90 -0.86 43.24
CA TRP A 323 -11.54 -1.91 44.03
C TRP A 323 -12.76 -1.35 44.73
#